data_b5f7406f54108b4af8424a95cccaee12
#
_entry.id   b5f7406f54108b4af8424a95cccaee12
#
_cell.length_a   1.000
_cell.length_b   1.000
_cell.length_c   1.000
_cell.angle_alpha   90.00
_cell.angle_beta   90.00
_cell.angle_gamma   90.00
#
_symmetry.space_group_name_H-M   'P 1'
#
loop_
_entity.id
_entity.type
_entity.pdbx_description
1 polymer ?
#
loop_
_entity_poly.entity_id
_entity_poly.type
_entity_poly.pdbx_seq_one_letter_code
_entity_poly.pdbx_strand_id
1 'polypeptide(L)'
;MLQKIDPKTLTMNPFTLIGDQWLLITAGTPEHCNTMTASWGGVGVMWAEPSATCYIRPQRYTKEFVDNNDYFTLCFFDESYRKALNLCGSTSGRDVDKIKECGFTVQAGAGNAPYFAEA
;
A
#
# COMPACT_ATOMS: atom_id res chain seq x y z
N MET A 1 -12.22 -3.16 11.32
CA MET A 1 -11.33 -2.11 11.86
C MET A 1 -9.94 -2.68 12.06
N LEU A 2 -8.94 -1.97 11.61
CA LEU A 2 -7.55 -2.40 11.78
C LEU A 2 -7.11 -2.19 13.23
N GLN A 3 -6.34 -3.14 13.74
CA GLN A 3 -5.78 -3.10 15.09
C GLN A 3 -4.26 -3.09 15.00
N LYS A 4 -3.62 -2.32 15.90
CA LYS A 4 -2.16 -2.34 15.99
C LYS A 4 -1.72 -3.67 16.61
N ILE A 5 -0.77 -4.34 15.97
CA ILE A 5 -0.20 -5.59 16.46
C ILE A 5 1.33 -5.52 16.50
N ASP A 6 1.95 -6.46 17.21
CA ASP A 6 3.39 -6.65 17.11
C ASP A 6 3.69 -7.40 15.79
N PRO A 7 4.51 -6.83 14.89
CA PRO A 7 4.85 -7.50 13.63
C PRO A 7 5.43 -8.91 13.82
N LYS A 8 6.07 -9.18 14.93
CA LYS A 8 6.65 -10.51 15.22
C LYS A 8 5.60 -11.59 15.43
N THR A 9 4.33 -11.22 15.56
CA THR A 9 3.22 -12.18 15.70
C THR A 9 2.60 -12.57 14.36
N LEU A 10 3.05 -11.98 13.24
CA LEU A 10 2.55 -12.32 11.92
C LEU A 10 2.93 -13.75 11.53
N THR A 11 1.96 -14.47 10.96
CA THR A 11 2.13 -15.88 10.54
C THR A 11 1.89 -16.08 9.04
N MET A 12 1.69 -14.99 8.28
CA MET A 12 1.39 -15.06 6.85
C MET A 12 2.60 -15.56 6.04
N ASN A 13 2.31 -16.11 4.88
CA ASN A 13 3.33 -16.47 3.89
C ASN A 13 3.59 -15.25 3.00
N PRO A 14 4.76 -14.59 3.12
CA PRO A 14 5.03 -13.37 2.36
C PRO A 14 5.13 -13.63 0.84
N PHE A 15 5.52 -14.81 0.42
CA PHE A 15 5.64 -15.13 -1.00
C PHE A 15 4.28 -15.10 -1.70
N THR A 16 3.24 -15.66 -1.07
CA THR A 16 1.89 -15.63 -1.64
C THR A 16 1.20 -14.30 -1.38
N LEU A 17 1.41 -13.71 -0.21
CA LEU A 17 0.78 -12.43 0.15
C LEU A 17 1.24 -11.31 -0.80
N ILE A 18 2.52 -11.23 -1.09
CA ILE A 18 3.09 -10.18 -1.94
C ILE A 18 2.96 -10.55 -3.41
N GLY A 19 3.41 -11.76 -3.80
CA GLY A 19 3.53 -12.16 -5.20
C GLY A 19 2.20 -12.52 -5.86
N ASP A 20 1.28 -13.10 -5.10
CA ASP A 20 0.01 -13.62 -5.64
C ASP A 20 -1.19 -12.73 -5.27
N GLN A 21 -1.28 -12.29 -4.04
CA GLN A 21 -2.41 -11.44 -3.60
C GLN A 21 -2.20 -9.98 -3.97
N TRP A 22 -0.96 -9.52 -3.99
CA TRP A 22 -0.52 -8.14 -4.27
C TRP A 22 -0.89 -7.19 -3.14
N LEU A 23 -0.49 -5.95 -3.30
CA LEU A 23 -0.72 -4.91 -2.30
C LEU A 23 -0.85 -3.55 -2.98
N LEU A 24 -1.34 -2.58 -2.21
CA LEU A 24 -1.34 -1.18 -2.61
C LEU A 24 -0.30 -0.42 -1.78
N ILE A 25 0.64 0.22 -2.47
CA ILE A 25 1.53 1.22 -1.85
C ILE A 25 0.79 2.55 -1.91
N THR A 26 0.55 3.13 -0.74
CA THR A 26 -0.25 4.36 -0.61
C THR A 26 0.54 5.42 0.14
N ALA A 27 0.65 6.59 -0.43
CA ALA A 27 1.47 7.68 0.11
C ALA A 27 0.81 9.05 -0.10
N GLY A 28 1.27 10.03 0.65
CA GLY A 28 0.74 11.38 0.68
C GLY A 28 0.14 11.69 2.05
N THR A 29 -0.97 12.41 2.05
CA THR A 29 -1.76 12.68 3.24
C THR A 29 -3.18 12.16 3.02
N PRO A 30 -4.01 12.00 4.06
CA PRO A 30 -5.39 11.58 3.86
C PRO A 30 -6.18 12.47 2.90
N GLU A 31 -5.85 13.77 2.84
CA GLU A 31 -6.52 14.74 1.97
C GLU A 31 -5.99 14.71 0.54
N HIS A 32 -4.75 14.30 0.35
CA HIS A 32 -4.10 14.25 -0.97
C HIS A 32 -3.11 13.09 -1.02
N CYS A 33 -3.56 11.97 -1.52
CA CYS A 33 -2.76 10.75 -1.60
C CYS A 33 -2.92 10.07 -2.94
N ASN A 34 -2.00 9.15 -3.21
CA ASN A 34 -2.05 8.29 -4.38
C ASN A 34 -1.69 6.87 -3.99
N THR A 35 -2.08 5.92 -4.83
CA THR A 35 -1.85 4.51 -4.58
C THR A 35 -1.45 3.79 -5.87
N MET A 36 -0.72 2.71 -5.73
CA MET A 36 -0.32 1.85 -6.85
C MET A 36 -0.29 0.40 -6.40
N THR A 37 -0.60 -0.50 -7.32
CA THR A 37 -0.47 -1.93 -7.08
C THR A 37 0.98 -2.36 -7.19
N ALA A 38 1.41 -3.19 -6.26
CA ALA A 38 2.74 -3.80 -6.25
C ALA A 38 2.62 -5.30 -5.99
N SER A 39 3.58 -6.05 -6.55
CA SER A 39 3.71 -7.49 -6.31
C SER A 39 5.16 -7.88 -6.03
N TRP A 40 6.02 -6.91 -5.82
CA TRP A 40 7.43 -7.08 -5.50
C TRP A 40 7.74 -6.54 -4.12
N GLY A 41 8.54 -7.27 -3.36
CA GLY A 41 8.95 -6.82 -2.05
C GLY A 41 9.26 -7.99 -1.15
N GLY A 42 9.37 -7.71 0.14
CA GLY A 42 9.64 -8.72 1.13
C GLY A 42 9.50 -8.18 2.53
N VAL A 43 9.61 -9.06 3.50
CA VAL A 43 9.63 -8.71 4.92
C VAL A 43 10.87 -9.34 5.54
N GLY A 44 11.45 -8.66 6.50
CA GLY A 44 12.68 -9.11 7.13
C GLY A 44 13.08 -8.18 8.26
N VAL A 45 14.37 -8.07 8.49
CA VAL A 45 14.91 -7.29 9.60
C VAL A 45 15.96 -6.31 9.07
N MET A 46 15.87 -5.05 9.49
CA MET A 46 16.90 -4.04 9.26
C MET A 46 17.08 -3.22 10.54
N TRP A 47 18.34 -3.04 10.95
CA TRP A 47 18.69 -2.39 12.20
C TRP A 47 17.95 -2.98 13.41
N ALA A 48 17.86 -4.33 13.46
CA ALA A 48 17.18 -5.09 14.50
C ALA A 48 15.67 -4.82 14.61
N GLU A 49 15.06 -4.22 13.58
CA GLU A 49 13.63 -3.91 13.54
C GLU A 49 12.92 -4.73 12.45
N PRO A 50 11.71 -5.23 12.71
CA PRO A 50 10.88 -5.81 11.66
C PRO A 50 10.62 -4.77 10.57
N SER A 51 10.89 -5.14 9.33
CA SER A 51 10.86 -4.21 8.20
C SER A 51 10.19 -4.84 7.00
N ALA A 52 9.49 -4.02 6.22
CA ALA A 52 8.99 -4.41 4.91
C ALA A 52 9.72 -3.60 3.84
N THR A 53 10.06 -4.27 2.75
CA THR A 53 10.70 -3.65 1.59
C THR A 53 9.75 -3.70 0.42
N CYS A 54 9.62 -2.60 -0.29
CA CYS A 54 8.88 -2.55 -1.55
C CYS A 54 9.74 -1.90 -2.63
N TYR A 55 9.35 -2.09 -3.88
CA TYR A 55 10.06 -1.55 -5.04
C TYR A 55 9.12 -0.68 -5.84
N ILE A 56 9.53 0.56 -6.11
CA ILE A 56 8.71 1.54 -6.83
C ILE A 56 9.50 1.98 -8.05
N ARG A 57 8.96 1.70 -9.25
CA ARG A 57 9.60 2.15 -10.49
C ARG A 57 9.50 3.68 -10.63
N PRO A 58 10.52 4.35 -11.18
CA PRO A 58 10.57 5.82 -11.23
C PRO A 58 9.38 6.47 -11.97
N GLN A 59 8.79 5.78 -12.93
CA GLN A 59 7.69 6.31 -13.73
C GLN A 59 6.33 6.27 -13.02
N ARG A 60 6.22 5.58 -11.88
CA ARG A 60 4.95 5.51 -11.15
C ARG A 60 4.68 6.83 -10.42
N TYR A 61 3.46 7.32 -10.56
CA TYR A 61 3.06 8.59 -9.94
C TYR A 61 3.18 8.55 -8.40
N THR A 62 2.89 7.42 -7.78
CA THR A 62 3.00 7.23 -6.33
C THR A 62 4.41 7.52 -5.81
N LYS A 63 5.45 7.35 -6.66
CA LYS A 63 6.82 7.65 -6.26
C LYS A 63 6.98 9.11 -5.81
N GLU A 64 6.33 10.04 -6.47
CA GLU A 64 6.38 11.46 -6.09
C GLU A 64 5.81 11.67 -4.67
N PHE A 65 4.76 10.93 -4.33
CA PHE A 65 4.16 11.00 -2.99
C PHE A 65 5.05 10.38 -1.91
N VAL A 66 5.70 9.26 -2.23
CA VAL A 66 6.65 8.61 -1.31
C VAL A 66 7.85 9.51 -1.07
N ASP A 67 8.38 10.12 -2.12
CA ASP A 67 9.57 10.98 -2.01
C ASP A 67 9.32 12.25 -1.19
N ASN A 68 8.08 12.72 -1.14
CA ASN A 68 7.71 13.98 -0.48
C ASN A 68 7.08 13.78 0.91
N ASN A 69 7.02 12.57 1.42
CA ASN A 69 6.41 12.27 2.72
C ASN A 69 7.28 11.28 3.49
N ASP A 70 7.30 11.41 4.82
CA ASP A 70 8.13 10.57 5.68
C ASP A 70 7.56 9.17 5.88
N TYR A 71 6.26 8.99 5.65
CA TYR A 71 5.54 7.74 5.91
C TYR A 71 4.69 7.36 4.71
N PHE A 72 4.58 6.07 4.48
CA PHE A 72 3.64 5.49 3.52
C PHE A 72 3.14 4.16 4.06
N THR A 73 2.12 3.60 3.44
CA THR A 73 1.52 2.34 3.87
C THR A 73 1.55 1.28 2.79
N LEU A 74 1.57 0.04 3.22
CA LEU A 74 1.41 -1.14 2.38
C LEU A 74 0.09 -1.79 2.78
N CYS A 75 -0.91 -1.69 1.92
CA CYS A 75 -2.25 -2.17 2.21
C CYS A 75 -2.52 -3.48 1.49
N PHE A 76 -2.95 -4.50 2.23
CA PHE A 76 -3.28 -5.82 1.70
C PHE A 76 -4.79 -6.05 1.78
N PHE A 77 -5.33 -6.73 0.77
CA PHE A 77 -6.78 -6.93 0.61
C PHE A 77 -7.07 -8.39 0.34
N ASP A 78 -8.30 -8.82 0.60
CA ASP A 78 -8.75 -10.15 0.19
C ASP A 78 -9.07 -10.17 -1.32
N GLU A 79 -9.40 -11.36 -1.84
CA GLU A 79 -9.62 -11.56 -3.28
C GLU A 79 -10.81 -10.77 -3.83
N SER A 80 -11.77 -10.38 -3.01
CA SER A 80 -12.92 -9.60 -3.47
C SER A 80 -12.50 -8.23 -4.04
N TYR A 81 -11.31 -7.76 -3.71
CA TYR A 81 -10.76 -6.48 -4.20
C TYR A 81 -9.84 -6.63 -5.41
N ARG A 82 -9.77 -7.82 -6.04
CA ARG A 82 -8.85 -8.07 -7.15
C ARG A 82 -9.04 -7.10 -8.32
N LYS A 83 -10.28 -6.76 -8.65
CA LYS A 83 -10.56 -5.76 -9.69
C LYS A 83 -10.00 -4.40 -9.35
N ALA A 84 -10.12 -3.98 -8.09
CA ALA A 84 -9.58 -2.71 -7.62
C ALA A 84 -8.05 -2.68 -7.74
N LEU A 85 -7.37 -3.78 -7.36
CA LEU A 85 -5.92 -3.88 -7.49
C LEU A 85 -5.49 -3.85 -8.97
N ASN A 86 -6.22 -4.49 -9.85
CA ASN A 86 -5.96 -4.44 -11.29
C ASN A 86 -6.09 -3.00 -11.82
N LEU A 87 -7.12 -2.28 -11.43
CA LEU A 87 -7.31 -0.89 -11.83
C LEU A 87 -6.16 -0.01 -11.34
N CYS A 88 -5.81 -0.13 -10.07
CA CYS A 88 -4.71 0.65 -9.47
C CYS A 88 -3.35 0.34 -10.09
N GLY A 89 -3.16 -0.86 -10.62
CA GLY A 89 -1.92 -1.26 -11.28
C GLY A 89 -1.82 -0.89 -12.75
N SER A 90 -2.96 -0.71 -13.43
CA SER A 90 -3.01 -0.48 -14.87
C SER A 90 -3.28 0.97 -15.27
N THR A 91 -3.60 1.84 -14.31
CA THR A 91 -3.87 3.26 -14.54
C THR A 91 -2.97 4.14 -13.70
N SER A 92 -2.81 5.41 -14.12
CA SER A 92 -2.06 6.40 -13.34
C SER A 92 -3.02 7.32 -12.60
N GLY A 93 -2.66 7.69 -11.37
CA GLY A 93 -3.38 8.71 -10.62
C GLY A 93 -3.33 10.09 -11.25
N ARG A 94 -2.42 10.29 -12.24
CA ARG A 94 -2.42 11.52 -13.05
C ARG A 94 -3.65 11.62 -13.94
N ASP A 95 -4.20 10.48 -14.36
CA ASP A 95 -5.29 10.40 -15.33
C ASP A 95 -6.63 10.01 -14.69
N VAL A 96 -6.60 9.22 -13.62
CA VAL A 96 -7.78 8.62 -12.99
C VAL A 96 -7.68 8.77 -11.47
N ASP A 97 -8.77 9.18 -10.83
CA ASP A 97 -8.89 9.13 -9.38
C ASP A 97 -9.19 7.68 -8.96
N LYS A 98 -8.14 6.90 -8.81
CA LYS A 98 -8.22 5.46 -8.53
C LYS A 98 -8.92 5.16 -7.22
N ILE A 99 -8.69 5.99 -6.21
CA ILE A 99 -9.25 5.80 -4.88
C ILE A 99 -10.77 5.94 -4.93
N LYS A 100 -11.25 6.98 -5.61
CA LYS A 100 -12.68 7.21 -5.80
C LYS A 100 -13.32 6.11 -6.66
N GLU A 101 -12.68 5.72 -7.75
CA GLU A 101 -13.17 4.67 -8.64
C GLU A 101 -13.31 3.33 -7.92
N CYS A 102 -12.38 3.01 -7.02
CA CYS A 102 -12.42 1.78 -6.23
C CYS A 102 -13.37 1.85 -5.04
N GLY A 103 -13.85 3.05 -4.70
CA GLY A 103 -14.71 3.24 -3.53
C GLY A 103 -13.99 3.06 -2.20
N PHE A 104 -12.69 3.26 -2.15
CA PHE A 104 -11.92 3.12 -0.92
C PHE A 104 -12.15 4.28 0.05
N THR A 105 -12.14 3.94 1.33
CA THR A 105 -12.26 4.90 2.43
C THR A 105 -10.88 5.19 2.99
N VAL A 106 -10.39 6.43 2.79
CA VAL A 106 -9.08 6.84 3.27
C VAL A 106 -9.13 7.14 4.77
N GLN A 107 -8.15 6.61 5.49
CA GLN A 107 -7.96 6.80 6.92
C GLN A 107 -6.54 7.32 7.17
N ALA A 108 -6.32 7.93 8.34
CA ALA A 108 -5.02 8.39 8.77
C ALA A 108 -4.37 7.37 9.71
N GLY A 109 -3.19 6.89 9.34
CA GLY A 109 -2.36 6.01 10.14
C GLY A 109 -1.25 6.76 10.89
N ALA A 110 -0.24 6.03 11.33
CA ALA A 110 0.93 6.60 11.98
C ALA A 110 1.60 7.64 11.08
N GLY A 111 2.04 8.76 11.66
CA GLY A 111 2.67 9.84 10.90
C GLY A 111 1.74 10.49 9.88
N ASN A 112 0.44 10.39 10.07
CA ASN A 112 -0.59 10.86 9.13
C ASN A 112 -0.52 10.18 7.76
N ALA A 113 0.07 8.98 7.69
CA ALA A 113 0.12 8.21 6.45
C ALA A 113 -1.27 7.73 6.06
N PRO A 114 -1.65 7.85 4.78
CA PRO A 114 -2.97 7.36 4.34
C PRO A 114 -2.99 5.84 4.26
N TYR A 115 -4.11 5.25 4.65
CA TYR A 115 -4.39 3.83 4.40
C TYR A 115 -5.88 3.67 4.12
N PHE A 116 -6.29 2.48 3.70
CA PHE A 116 -7.69 2.22 3.36
C PHE A 116 -8.36 1.35 4.41
N ALA A 117 -9.55 1.77 4.84
CA ALA A 117 -10.32 1.04 5.84
C ALA A 117 -10.65 -0.39 5.38
N GLU A 118 -10.74 -0.61 4.07
CA GLU A 118 -11.05 -1.90 3.45
C GLU A 118 -9.89 -2.89 3.47
N ALA A 119 -8.69 -2.42 3.75
CA ALA A 119 -7.51 -3.28 3.84
C ALA A 119 -7.60 -4.25 5.02
#